data_f3f5fc3b9b62f098ed85da399d388ba5
#
_entry.id   f3f5fc3b9b62f098ed85da399d388ba5
#
_cell.length_a   1.000
_cell.length_b   1.000
_cell.length_c   1.000
_cell.angle_alpha   90.00
_cell.angle_beta   90.00
_cell.angle_gamma   90.00
#
_symmetry.space_group_name_H-M   'P 1'
#
loop_
_entity.id
_entity.type
_entity.pdbx_description
1 polymer ?
#
loop_
_entity_poly.entity_id
_entity_poly.type
_entity_poly.pdbx_seq_one_letter_code
_entity_poly.pdbx_strand_id
1 'polypeptide(L)'
;MEFIELIKEPTFWIISSIGSVFLSVAANLVTPYIGKIIGKIFATRKTKIEKKKQSLINEVRYVSSDQNKILNYKVDAAYWLLRAVLLLAMGTIVFSVAAYFPIFEIIPLIVAAIFIARSTQWLDVAKNKYNIAKLAMDRVEEKRRIEYEWNKEDYVDVVNDPMQGELSKWDLTNIN
;
A
#
# COMPACT_ATOMS: atom_id res chain seq x y z
N MET A 1 32.35 -34.66 12.14
CA MET A 1 33.79 -34.86 11.91
C MET A 1 34.19 -34.80 10.41
N GLU A 2 33.30 -35.11 9.49
CA GLU A 2 33.59 -35.14 8.04
C GLU A 2 34.01 -33.78 7.42
N PHE A 3 33.52 -32.65 7.94
CA PHE A 3 33.82 -31.32 7.36
C PHE A 3 35.29 -30.89 7.54
N ILE A 4 35.92 -31.36 8.63
CA ILE A 4 37.33 -31.02 8.94
C ILE A 4 38.31 -31.83 8.09
N GLU A 5 37.93 -33.05 7.70
CA GLU A 5 38.73 -33.89 6.78
C GLU A 5 38.67 -33.35 5.34
N LEU A 6 37.52 -32.87 4.90
CA LEU A 6 37.34 -32.27 3.57
C LEU A 6 38.24 -31.02 3.36
N ILE A 7 38.44 -30.21 4.41
CA ILE A 7 39.28 -29.01 4.36
C ILE A 7 40.78 -29.34 4.24
N LYS A 8 41.20 -30.55 4.66
CA LYS A 8 42.59 -31.01 4.56
C LYS A 8 42.97 -31.55 3.18
N GLU A 9 42.01 -31.81 2.31
CA GLU A 9 42.28 -32.29 0.98
C GLU A 9 42.73 -31.15 0.03
N PRO A 10 43.88 -31.28 -0.66
CA PRO A 10 44.33 -30.29 -1.64
C PRO A 10 43.34 -30.02 -2.78
N THR A 11 42.56 -31.03 -3.13
CA THR A 11 41.49 -30.96 -4.15
C THR A 11 40.41 -29.99 -3.77
N PHE A 12 40.04 -29.87 -2.48
CA PHE A 12 39.06 -28.89 -1.98
C PHE A 12 39.50 -27.45 -2.27
N TRP A 13 40.77 -27.15 -2.03
CA TRP A 13 41.29 -25.79 -2.24
C TRP A 13 41.36 -25.40 -3.69
N ILE A 14 41.69 -26.34 -4.57
CA ILE A 14 41.71 -26.13 -6.03
C ILE A 14 40.30 -25.85 -6.54
N ILE A 15 39.32 -26.68 -6.16
CA ILE A 15 37.93 -26.52 -6.57
C ILE A 15 37.32 -25.21 -6.02
N SER A 16 37.63 -24.91 -4.75
CA SER A 16 37.14 -23.66 -4.11
C SER A 16 37.73 -22.42 -4.80
N SER A 17 39.02 -22.45 -5.15
CA SER A 17 39.67 -21.35 -5.85
C SER A 17 39.11 -21.13 -7.26
N ILE A 18 38.92 -22.20 -8.03
CA ILE A 18 38.28 -22.14 -9.34
C ILE A 18 36.83 -21.64 -9.23
N GLY A 19 36.10 -22.15 -8.24
CA GLY A 19 34.71 -21.72 -7.97
C GLY A 19 34.62 -20.24 -7.61
N SER A 20 35.55 -19.72 -6.81
CA SER A 20 35.56 -18.29 -6.41
C SER A 20 35.85 -17.38 -7.61
N VAL A 21 36.75 -17.78 -8.52
CA VAL A 21 37.03 -17.02 -9.75
C VAL A 21 35.80 -17.01 -10.67
N PHE A 22 35.14 -18.16 -10.85
CA PHE A 22 33.90 -18.25 -11.64
C PHE A 22 32.78 -17.38 -11.05
N LEU A 23 32.58 -17.42 -9.75
CA LEU A 23 31.61 -16.59 -9.05
C LEU A 23 31.92 -15.10 -9.20
N SER A 24 33.18 -14.70 -9.11
CA SER A 24 33.61 -13.31 -9.27
C SER A 24 33.36 -12.82 -10.72
N VAL A 25 33.68 -13.61 -11.73
CA VAL A 25 33.41 -13.28 -13.13
C VAL A 25 31.89 -13.20 -13.39
N ALA A 26 31.12 -14.16 -12.88
CA ALA A 26 29.68 -14.17 -13.02
C ALA A 26 29.04 -12.94 -12.31
N ALA A 27 29.50 -12.60 -11.11
CA ALA A 27 29.03 -11.41 -10.38
C ALA A 27 29.32 -10.12 -11.18
N ASN A 28 30.50 -9.98 -11.74
CA ASN A 28 30.88 -8.81 -12.54
C ASN A 28 30.04 -8.69 -13.83
N LEU A 29 29.72 -9.79 -14.47
CA LEU A 29 28.85 -9.79 -15.66
C LEU A 29 27.40 -9.48 -15.35
N VAL A 30 26.89 -9.95 -14.21
CA VAL A 30 25.46 -9.81 -13.82
C VAL A 30 25.18 -8.46 -13.17
N THR A 31 26.12 -7.88 -12.42
CA THR A 31 25.95 -6.61 -11.71
C THR A 31 25.42 -5.46 -12.57
N PRO A 32 25.95 -5.17 -13.80
CA PRO A 32 25.43 -4.08 -14.62
C PRO A 32 23.99 -4.32 -15.13
N TYR A 33 23.61 -5.58 -15.32
CA TYR A 33 22.24 -5.94 -15.72
C TYR A 33 21.26 -5.76 -14.55
N ILE A 34 21.67 -6.19 -13.35
CA ILE A 34 20.87 -5.96 -12.12
C ILE A 34 20.66 -4.47 -11.89
N GLY A 35 21.69 -3.65 -12.01
CA GLY A 35 21.59 -2.19 -11.87
C GLY A 35 20.59 -1.56 -12.85
N LYS A 36 20.60 -1.98 -14.11
CA LYS A 36 19.63 -1.50 -15.12
C LYS A 36 18.21 -1.94 -14.82
N ILE A 37 18.00 -3.20 -14.39
CA ILE A 37 16.68 -3.73 -14.05
C ILE A 37 16.12 -3.02 -12.82
N ILE A 38 16.93 -2.88 -11.78
CA ILE A 38 16.55 -2.19 -10.54
C ILE A 38 16.22 -0.72 -10.85
N GLY A 39 17.05 -0.01 -11.61
CA GLY A 39 16.81 1.37 -12.01
C GLY A 39 15.49 1.52 -12.79
N LYS A 40 15.17 0.60 -13.69
CA LYS A 40 13.91 0.61 -14.44
C LYS A 40 12.68 0.35 -13.54
N ILE A 41 12.82 -0.57 -12.59
CA ILE A 41 11.77 -0.86 -11.59
C ILE A 41 11.51 0.35 -10.70
N PHE A 42 12.56 1.00 -10.20
CA PHE A 42 12.44 2.21 -9.37
C PHE A 42 11.83 3.39 -10.13
N ALA A 43 12.27 3.64 -11.38
CA ALA A 43 11.69 4.68 -12.22
C ALA A 43 10.19 4.44 -12.48
N THR A 44 9.81 3.19 -12.79
CA THR A 44 8.41 2.81 -13.00
C THR A 44 7.58 2.93 -11.72
N ARG A 45 8.14 2.61 -10.56
CA ARG A 45 7.47 2.79 -9.27
C ARG A 45 7.26 4.28 -8.96
N LYS A 46 8.27 5.12 -9.17
CA LYS A 46 8.17 6.57 -8.93
C LYS A 46 7.05 7.19 -9.77
N THR A 47 7.00 6.91 -11.07
CA THR A 47 5.93 7.41 -11.94
C THR A 47 4.54 6.91 -11.57
N LYS A 48 4.42 5.66 -11.11
CA LYS A 48 3.14 5.12 -10.59
C LYS A 48 2.70 5.82 -9.31
N ILE A 49 3.63 6.09 -8.39
CA ILE A 49 3.34 6.80 -7.14
C ILE A 49 2.91 8.25 -7.44
N GLU A 50 3.61 8.95 -8.33
CA GLU A 50 3.24 10.30 -8.74
C GLU A 50 1.86 10.36 -9.39
N LYS A 51 1.52 9.41 -10.28
CA LYS A 51 0.19 9.31 -10.88
C LYS A 51 -0.89 9.03 -9.83
N LYS A 52 -0.64 8.11 -8.87
CA LYS A 52 -1.56 7.85 -7.76
C LYS A 52 -1.74 9.11 -6.89
N LYS A 53 -0.66 9.81 -6.56
CA LYS A 53 -0.71 11.06 -5.79
C LYS A 53 -1.56 12.11 -6.50
N GLN A 54 -1.34 12.32 -7.80
CA GLN A 54 -2.10 13.28 -8.59
C GLN A 54 -3.58 12.91 -8.69
N SER A 55 -3.89 11.63 -8.87
CA SER A 55 -5.26 11.12 -8.86
C SER A 55 -5.95 11.38 -7.53
N LEU A 56 -5.27 11.11 -6.41
CA LEU A 56 -5.78 11.37 -5.07
C LEU A 56 -6.06 12.87 -4.85
N ILE A 57 -5.14 13.75 -5.24
CA ILE A 57 -5.31 15.21 -5.14
C ILE A 57 -6.56 15.66 -5.91
N ASN A 58 -6.72 15.17 -7.14
CA ASN A 58 -7.88 15.52 -7.97
C ASN A 58 -9.19 15.02 -7.35
N GLU A 59 -9.17 13.81 -6.78
CA GLU A 59 -10.33 13.22 -6.12
C GLU A 59 -10.70 13.98 -4.84
N VAL A 60 -9.72 14.31 -4.00
CA VAL A 60 -9.93 15.15 -2.80
C VAL A 60 -10.47 16.53 -3.18
N ARG A 61 -9.94 17.15 -4.24
CA ARG A 61 -10.43 18.44 -4.76
C ARG A 61 -11.89 18.34 -5.23
N TYR A 62 -12.24 17.26 -5.94
CA TYR A 62 -13.60 17.01 -6.38
C TYR A 62 -14.56 16.79 -5.20
N VAL A 63 -14.16 16.01 -4.21
CA VAL A 63 -14.99 15.71 -3.02
C VAL A 63 -15.14 16.94 -2.14
N SER A 64 -14.09 17.76 -1.97
CA SER A 64 -14.11 18.98 -1.16
C SER A 64 -14.94 20.12 -1.77
N SER A 65 -15.39 19.98 -3.03
CA SER A 65 -16.21 21.01 -3.70
C SER A 65 -17.63 21.13 -3.16
N ASP A 66 -18.14 20.07 -2.49
CA ASP A 66 -19.51 20.02 -1.99
C ASP A 66 -19.58 19.15 -0.72
N GLN A 67 -20.23 19.67 0.30
CA GLN A 67 -20.40 19.01 1.59
C GLN A 67 -21.18 17.69 1.46
N ASN A 68 -22.14 17.62 0.55
CA ASN A 68 -22.90 16.39 0.27
C ASN A 68 -22.01 15.29 -0.30
N LYS A 69 -21.00 15.64 -1.11
CA LYS A 69 -20.03 14.66 -1.64
C LYS A 69 -19.19 14.06 -0.53
N ILE A 70 -18.74 14.87 0.43
CA ILE A 70 -18.01 14.39 1.61
C ILE A 70 -18.87 13.39 2.40
N LEU A 71 -20.14 13.73 2.62
CA LEU A 71 -21.08 12.84 3.32
C LEU A 71 -21.28 11.53 2.56
N ASN A 72 -21.49 11.58 1.24
CA ASN A 72 -21.64 10.40 0.40
C ASN A 72 -20.40 9.49 0.46
N TYR A 73 -19.19 10.06 0.44
CA TYR A 73 -17.95 9.27 0.58
C TYR A 73 -17.84 8.62 1.96
N LYS A 74 -18.29 9.28 3.04
CA LYS A 74 -18.35 8.68 4.38
C LYS A 74 -19.35 7.54 4.45
N VAL A 75 -20.53 7.71 3.87
CA VAL A 75 -21.55 6.67 3.79
C VAL A 75 -21.07 5.48 2.97
N ASP A 76 -20.45 5.73 1.82
CA ASP A 76 -19.86 4.70 0.99
C ASP A 76 -18.75 3.93 1.73
N ALA A 77 -17.90 4.63 2.48
CA ALA A 77 -16.87 4.00 3.29
C ALA A 77 -17.48 3.07 4.36
N ALA A 78 -18.52 3.53 5.05
CA ALA A 78 -19.25 2.74 6.04
C ALA A 78 -19.90 1.49 5.41
N TYR A 79 -20.49 1.64 4.22
CA TYR A 79 -21.07 0.54 3.48
C TYR A 79 -20.05 -0.55 3.11
N TRP A 80 -18.87 -0.14 2.59
CA TRP A 80 -17.80 -1.08 2.27
C TRP A 80 -17.21 -1.72 3.51
N LEU A 81 -17.10 -0.98 4.62
CA LEU A 81 -16.67 -1.52 5.91
C LEU A 81 -17.64 -2.59 6.41
N LEU A 82 -18.94 -2.33 6.35
CA LEU A 82 -19.97 -3.30 6.75
C LEU A 82 -19.88 -4.58 5.93
N ARG A 83 -19.71 -4.45 4.61
CA ARG A 83 -19.51 -5.61 3.71
C ARG A 83 -18.25 -6.40 4.06
N ALA A 84 -17.15 -5.72 4.37
CA ALA A 84 -15.91 -6.38 4.77
C ALA A 84 -16.11 -7.18 6.06
N VAL A 85 -16.76 -6.59 7.06
CA VAL A 85 -17.06 -7.26 8.35
C VAL A 85 -17.98 -8.48 8.15
N LEU A 86 -19.01 -8.35 7.32
CA LEU A 86 -19.90 -9.48 7.00
C LEU A 86 -19.16 -10.64 6.32
N LEU A 87 -18.28 -10.34 5.35
CA LEU A 87 -17.47 -11.38 4.71
C LEU A 87 -16.48 -12.04 5.68
N LEU A 88 -15.88 -11.24 6.56
CA LEU A 88 -15.00 -11.78 7.59
C LEU A 88 -15.77 -12.74 8.53
N ALA A 89 -16.95 -12.31 8.98
CA ALA A 89 -17.83 -13.15 9.82
C ALA A 89 -18.23 -14.44 9.11
N MET A 90 -18.61 -14.37 7.82
CA MET A 90 -18.91 -15.56 7.02
C MET A 90 -17.68 -16.48 6.89
N GLY A 91 -16.50 -15.91 6.65
CA GLY A 91 -15.25 -16.66 6.58
C GLY A 91 -14.93 -17.39 7.88
N THR A 92 -15.12 -16.73 9.03
CA THR A 92 -14.89 -17.35 10.35
C THR A 92 -15.91 -18.46 10.65
N ILE A 93 -17.17 -18.29 10.27
CA ILE A 93 -18.19 -19.33 10.43
C ILE A 93 -17.82 -20.57 9.58
N VAL A 94 -17.49 -20.37 8.30
CA VAL A 94 -17.08 -21.46 7.40
C VAL A 94 -15.83 -22.17 7.92
N PHE A 95 -14.86 -21.41 8.43
CA PHE A 95 -13.67 -21.99 9.06
C PHE A 95 -14.00 -22.83 10.29
N SER A 96 -14.91 -22.34 11.14
CA SER A 96 -15.35 -23.09 12.33
C SER A 96 -16.07 -24.39 11.98
N VAL A 97 -16.89 -24.37 10.92
CA VAL A 97 -17.60 -25.56 10.43
C VAL A 97 -16.60 -26.58 9.87
N ALA A 98 -15.52 -26.16 9.23
CA ALA A 98 -14.48 -27.05 8.70
C ALA A 98 -13.90 -27.98 9.79
N ALA A 99 -13.75 -27.48 11.02
CA ALA A 99 -13.22 -28.24 12.15
C ALA A 99 -14.08 -29.47 12.55
N TYR A 100 -15.35 -29.49 12.15
CA TYR A 100 -16.27 -30.61 12.47
C TYR A 100 -16.32 -31.70 11.39
N PHE A 101 -15.75 -31.47 10.19
CA PHE A 101 -15.79 -32.40 9.07
C PHE A 101 -14.39 -32.77 8.57
N PRO A 102 -13.65 -33.64 9.26
CA PRO A 102 -12.25 -33.94 8.94
C PRO A 102 -12.02 -34.53 7.54
N ILE A 103 -13.04 -35.16 6.94
CA ILE A 103 -12.92 -35.77 5.61
C ILE A 103 -12.96 -34.76 4.48
N PHE A 104 -13.52 -33.54 4.72
CA PHE A 104 -13.68 -32.48 3.73
C PHE A 104 -13.00 -31.16 4.14
N GLU A 105 -12.02 -31.20 5.05
CA GLU A 105 -11.38 -30.02 5.62
C GLU A 105 -10.84 -29.01 4.58
N ILE A 106 -10.32 -29.51 3.46
CA ILE A 106 -9.65 -28.67 2.46
C ILE A 106 -10.63 -27.71 1.79
N ILE A 107 -11.85 -28.14 1.46
CA ILE A 107 -12.81 -27.32 0.70
C ILE A 107 -13.30 -26.11 1.53
N PRO A 108 -13.81 -26.28 2.78
CA PRO A 108 -14.19 -25.14 3.61
C PRO A 108 -13.03 -24.21 3.92
N LEU A 109 -11.81 -24.73 4.05
CA LEU A 109 -10.62 -23.95 4.33
C LEU A 109 -10.26 -23.01 3.16
N ILE A 110 -10.34 -23.52 1.93
CA ILE A 110 -10.17 -22.72 0.71
C ILE A 110 -11.26 -21.65 0.62
N VAL A 111 -12.51 -21.99 0.87
CA VAL A 111 -13.64 -21.07 0.84
C VAL A 111 -13.48 -19.96 1.90
N ALA A 112 -13.10 -20.33 3.13
CA ALA A 112 -12.82 -19.37 4.19
C ALA A 112 -11.68 -18.43 3.82
N ALA A 113 -10.59 -18.95 3.24
CA ALA A 113 -9.46 -18.15 2.78
C ALA A 113 -9.87 -17.13 1.70
N ILE A 114 -10.76 -17.52 0.76
CA ILE A 114 -11.30 -16.61 -0.27
C ILE A 114 -12.14 -15.51 0.38
N PHE A 115 -13.00 -15.82 1.35
CA PHE A 115 -13.79 -14.80 2.05
C PHE A 115 -12.91 -13.81 2.82
N ILE A 116 -11.90 -14.31 3.52
CA ILE A 116 -10.95 -13.46 4.26
C ILE A 116 -10.17 -12.56 3.28
N ALA A 117 -9.65 -13.12 2.20
CA ALA A 117 -8.92 -12.35 1.18
C ALA A 117 -9.81 -11.28 0.53
N ARG A 118 -11.09 -11.59 0.29
CA ARG A 118 -12.03 -10.62 -0.28
C ARG A 118 -12.44 -9.54 0.73
N SER A 119 -12.56 -9.91 2.01
CA SER A 119 -12.81 -8.99 3.11
C SER A 119 -11.70 -7.94 3.22
N THR A 120 -10.43 -8.34 3.16
CA THR A 120 -9.29 -7.40 3.22
C THR A 120 -9.32 -6.41 2.06
N GLN A 121 -9.63 -6.85 0.83
CA GLN A 121 -9.77 -5.95 -0.32
C GLN A 121 -10.87 -4.89 -0.11
N TRP A 122 -12.00 -5.29 0.45
CA TRP A 122 -13.09 -4.35 0.72
C TRP A 122 -12.78 -3.40 1.88
N LEU A 123 -12.03 -3.87 2.88
CA LEU A 123 -11.51 -3.04 3.96
C LEU A 123 -10.60 -1.93 3.42
N ASP A 124 -9.71 -2.27 2.46
CA ASP A 124 -8.84 -1.30 1.82
C ASP A 124 -9.62 -0.24 1.02
N VAL A 125 -10.69 -0.66 0.31
CA VAL A 125 -11.59 0.27 -0.37
C VAL A 125 -12.28 1.20 0.62
N ALA A 126 -12.80 0.66 1.73
CA ALA A 126 -13.44 1.44 2.79
C ALA A 126 -12.47 2.47 3.40
N LYS A 127 -11.26 2.02 3.76
CA LYS A 127 -10.19 2.87 4.31
C LYS A 127 -9.81 4.00 3.34
N ASN A 128 -9.68 3.68 2.06
CA ASN A 128 -9.31 4.67 1.05
C ASN A 128 -10.41 5.75 0.91
N LYS A 129 -11.68 5.35 0.79
CA LYS A 129 -12.81 6.30 0.73
C LYS A 129 -12.93 7.16 1.99
N TYR A 130 -12.73 6.56 3.16
CA TYR A 130 -12.72 7.31 4.43
C TYR A 130 -11.60 8.34 4.48
N ASN A 131 -10.39 7.97 4.07
CA ASN A 131 -9.25 8.88 4.04
C ASN A 131 -9.48 10.06 3.08
N ILE A 132 -10.06 9.80 1.89
CA ILE A 132 -10.43 10.86 0.94
C ILE A 132 -11.46 11.81 1.56
N ALA A 133 -12.50 11.28 2.21
CA ALA A 133 -13.51 12.10 2.88
C ALA A 133 -12.93 12.93 4.02
N LYS A 134 -12.00 12.36 4.79
CA LYS A 134 -11.28 13.06 5.87
C LYS A 134 -10.45 14.20 5.31
N LEU A 135 -9.59 13.93 4.33
CA LEU A 135 -8.76 14.96 3.66
C LEU A 135 -9.60 16.07 3.04
N ALA A 136 -10.75 15.71 2.44
CA ALA A 136 -11.67 16.70 1.87
C ALA A 136 -12.28 17.58 2.95
N MET A 137 -12.59 17.03 4.11
CA MET A 137 -13.14 17.78 5.26
C MET A 137 -12.08 18.73 5.84
N ASP A 138 -10.86 18.22 6.08
CA ASP A 138 -9.75 19.03 6.58
C ASP A 138 -9.47 20.22 5.65
N ARG A 139 -9.55 19.99 4.33
CA ARG A 139 -9.41 21.08 3.33
C ARG A 139 -10.53 22.12 3.42
N VAL A 140 -11.76 21.71 3.64
CA VAL A 140 -12.90 22.64 3.80
C VAL A 140 -12.76 23.46 5.08
N GLU A 141 -12.33 22.84 6.17
CA GLU A 141 -12.09 23.51 7.44
C GLU A 141 -10.93 24.52 7.33
N GLU A 142 -9.84 24.14 6.67
CA GLU A 142 -8.72 25.03 6.44
C GLU A 142 -9.12 26.26 5.60
N LYS A 143 -9.90 26.05 4.53
CA LYS A 143 -10.44 27.18 3.74
C LYS A 143 -11.30 28.10 4.59
N ARG A 144 -12.18 27.57 5.45
CA ARG A 144 -13.01 28.38 6.36
C ARG A 144 -12.15 29.16 7.35
N ARG A 145 -11.08 28.54 7.87
CA ARG A 145 -10.15 29.21 8.79
C ARG A 145 -9.44 30.37 8.11
N ILE A 146 -8.92 30.16 6.90
CA ILE A 146 -8.27 31.22 6.12
C ILE A 146 -9.27 32.33 5.80
N GLU A 147 -10.49 32.00 5.37
CA GLU A 147 -11.52 32.98 5.07
C GLU A 147 -11.94 33.78 6.31
N TYR A 148 -11.98 33.14 7.48
CA TYR A 148 -12.22 33.81 8.76
C TYR A 148 -11.07 34.75 9.15
N GLU A 149 -9.83 34.34 8.98
CA GLU A 149 -8.65 35.14 9.25
C GLU A 149 -8.56 36.36 8.28
N TRP A 150 -8.90 36.14 7.01
CA TRP A 150 -8.94 37.21 6.02
C TRP A 150 -10.01 38.30 6.29
N ASN A 151 -11.19 37.85 6.74
CA ASN A 151 -12.24 38.79 7.15
C ASN A 151 -11.87 39.54 8.44
N LYS A 152 -10.86 39.11 9.16
CA LYS A 152 -10.38 39.74 10.40
C LYS A 152 -9.22 40.70 10.17
N GLU A 153 -8.46 40.47 9.12
CA GLU A 153 -7.34 41.35 8.69
C GLU A 153 -7.61 41.77 7.24
N ASP A 154 -7.91 43.07 7.05
CA ASP A 154 -7.99 43.64 5.72
C ASP A 154 -6.65 43.42 4.99
N TYR A 155 -6.70 42.61 3.92
CA TYR A 155 -5.68 42.57 2.87
C TYR A 155 -4.38 41.80 3.12
N VAL A 156 -4.15 40.72 2.40
CA VAL A 156 -2.98 40.49 1.52
C VAL A 156 -3.20 39.29 0.59
N ASP A 157 -3.06 39.51 -0.70
CA ASP A 157 -2.99 38.53 -1.78
C ASP A 157 -1.86 37.52 -1.58
N VAL A 158 -2.15 36.25 -1.37
CA VAL A 158 -1.33 35.17 -1.92
C VAL A 158 -2.17 33.88 -1.98
N VAL A 159 -2.54 33.47 -3.17
CA VAL A 159 -3.12 32.16 -3.44
C VAL A 159 -2.00 31.13 -3.53
N ASN A 160 -1.48 30.70 -2.40
CA ASN A 160 -0.81 29.40 -2.33
C ASN A 160 -1.82 28.38 -1.79
N ASP A 161 -2.15 27.37 -2.58
CA ASP A 161 -3.04 26.28 -2.16
C ASP A 161 -2.37 25.53 -0.97
N PRO A 162 -2.85 25.71 0.30
CA PRO A 162 -2.18 25.20 1.49
C PRO A 162 -2.06 23.65 1.48
N MET A 163 -2.89 22.99 0.68
CA MET A 163 -2.86 21.52 0.53
C MET A 163 -1.60 20.97 -0.15
N GLN A 164 -0.86 21.77 -0.93
CA GLN A 164 0.41 21.27 -1.49
C GLN A 164 1.46 21.03 -0.42
N GLY A 165 1.43 21.84 0.65
CA GLY A 165 2.32 21.68 1.81
C GLY A 165 1.93 20.49 2.70
N GLU A 166 0.64 20.26 2.93
CA GLU A 166 0.16 19.19 3.80
C GLU A 166 0.24 17.82 3.15
N LEU A 167 -0.13 17.70 1.86
CA LEU A 167 0.01 16.43 1.13
C LEU A 167 1.46 15.95 1.00
N SER A 168 2.43 16.87 1.12
CA SER A 168 3.85 16.50 1.19
C SER A 168 4.24 15.86 2.53
N LYS A 169 3.48 16.15 3.61
CA LYS A 169 3.70 15.60 4.96
C LYS A 169 3.01 14.26 5.17
N TRP A 170 2.03 13.92 4.34
CA TRP A 170 1.36 12.63 4.44
C TRP A 170 2.24 11.54 3.85
N ASP A 171 2.64 10.64 4.71
CA ASP A 171 3.40 9.45 4.34
C ASP A 171 2.47 8.49 3.57
N LEU A 172 2.46 8.63 2.25
CA LEU A 172 1.67 7.79 1.33
C LEU A 172 2.16 6.33 1.30
N THR A 173 3.18 5.98 2.09
CA THR A 173 3.70 4.61 2.19
C THR A 173 2.69 3.67 2.87
N ASN A 174 1.72 4.22 3.63
CA ASN A 174 0.66 3.46 4.31
C ASN A 174 -0.62 3.26 3.47
N ILE A 175 -0.63 3.67 2.19
CA ILE A 175 -1.76 3.48 1.26
C ILE A 175 -1.40 2.35 0.26
N ASN A 176 -0.97 1.20 0.77
CA ASN A 176 -0.83 -0.03 -0.01
C ASN A 176 -2.00 -0.95 0.19
#